data_ecfed00fab981eb80b884899e59e3552
#
_entry.id   ecfed00fab981eb80b884899e59e3552
#
_cell.length_a   1.000
_cell.length_b   1.000
_cell.length_c   1.000
_cell.angle_alpha   90.00
_cell.angle_beta   90.00
_cell.angle_gamma   90.00
#
_symmetry.space_group_name_H-M   'P 1'
#
loop_
_entity.id
_entity.type
_entity.pdbx_description
1 polymer ?
#
loop_
_entity_poly.entity_id
_entity_poly.type
_entity_poly.pdbx_seq_one_letter_code
_entity_poly.pdbx_strand_id
1 'polypeptide(L)'
;MKRVCFWCTACGVVAGLFLLSGCGKPSAEDFQKSLQEKLIAAKSGDVIEIPEGKFHFDRTLSLIANGVTIRGKGMDKSILSFAGQKTGAQGVLVKANDFTIEDVGIEDTAGDALTIQGGTNVTVRRVRAEWTRGPNEGNGPYAIYPVECKNLLVEDSVARGAADAGIYVGQSENVIIRRNRSEFNVDGYEIENSENVDAYENVATHNTGGMGIFNLPNLPRQGGRHVRAFNNQLVDNNTPNFAPKSLGPIYYLPTGTGMYVMAIRDVEVFNNKIQNNNTVNLYIINYKTGVDEDSLRDTASSEITQQIFAPEDKRYDPFVRDVFIHDNDISGGGQSPDNRVDGVKMLAAALGGKLPDILYDGIVDPAWGREGPNQGQVCLSGNGTATFLNFDAVGGMKHPVQDVKLYGCSLPPLTAVSVAQASLAGGK
;
A
#
# COMPACT_ATOMS: atom_id res chain seq x y z
N MET A 1 -74.72 20.63 -73.29
CA MET A 1 -75.46 19.83 -72.28
C MET A 1 -74.49 18.94 -71.57
N LYS A 2 -74.64 18.79 -70.30
CA LYS A 2 -73.89 17.97 -69.32
C LYS A 2 -72.59 18.54 -68.83
N ARG A 3 -72.65 19.12 -67.63
CA ARG A 3 -71.55 19.52 -66.70
C ARG A 3 -70.99 18.25 -66.05
N VAL A 4 -69.69 18.16 -65.92
CA VAL A 4 -69.03 17.18 -65.08
C VAL A 4 -68.12 17.97 -64.09
N CYS A 5 -68.43 17.81 -62.80
CA CYS A 5 -67.63 18.36 -61.70
C CYS A 5 -66.32 17.58 -61.50
N PHE A 6 -65.17 18.30 -61.40
CA PHE A 6 -63.93 17.75 -60.92
C PHE A 6 -63.74 18.06 -59.42
N TRP A 7 -63.62 17.03 -58.62
CA TRP A 7 -63.22 17.15 -57.24
C TRP A 7 -61.69 17.09 -57.17
N CYS A 8 -61.04 18.15 -56.64
CA CYS A 8 -59.67 18.15 -56.28
C CYS A 8 -59.52 17.61 -54.88
N THR A 9 -58.84 16.46 -54.71
CA THR A 9 -58.40 15.90 -53.46
C THR A 9 -57.01 16.50 -53.18
N ALA A 10 -56.88 17.32 -52.10
CA ALA A 10 -55.64 17.77 -51.61
C ALA A 10 -54.98 16.68 -50.76
N CYS A 11 -53.87 16.07 -51.22
CA CYS A 11 -52.97 15.26 -50.41
C CYS A 11 -52.10 16.19 -49.51
N GLY A 12 -52.43 16.20 -48.20
CA GLY A 12 -51.59 16.81 -47.22
C GLY A 12 -50.36 15.89 -46.94
N VAL A 13 -49.18 16.37 -47.27
CA VAL A 13 -47.92 15.75 -46.87
C VAL A 13 -47.62 16.18 -45.43
N VAL A 14 -47.86 15.27 -44.47
CA VAL A 14 -47.40 15.45 -43.10
C VAL A 14 -45.90 15.10 -43.10
N ALA A 15 -45.05 16.10 -43.11
CA ALA A 15 -43.61 15.97 -42.86
C ALA A 15 -43.41 15.65 -41.35
N GLY A 16 -43.29 14.39 -41.02
CA GLY A 16 -42.82 13.96 -39.69
C GLY A 16 -41.38 14.39 -39.45
N LEU A 17 -41.18 15.43 -38.62
CA LEU A 17 -39.88 15.71 -38.05
C LEU A 17 -39.52 14.54 -37.13
N PHE A 18 -38.72 13.59 -37.63
CA PHE A 18 -37.92 12.71 -36.78
C PHE A 18 -36.85 13.56 -36.10
N LEU A 19 -37.07 13.96 -34.87
CA LEU A 19 -36.03 14.41 -33.96
C LEU A 19 -35.14 13.20 -33.72
N LEU A 20 -34.06 13.10 -34.48
CA LEU A 20 -32.92 12.27 -34.14
C LEU A 20 -32.37 12.84 -32.84
N SER A 21 -32.82 12.28 -31.71
CA SER A 21 -32.12 12.45 -30.42
C SER A 21 -30.74 11.85 -30.60
N GLY A 22 -29.79 12.68 -30.99
CA GLY A 22 -28.39 12.29 -31.00
C GLY A 22 -28.01 11.90 -29.58
N CYS A 23 -27.73 10.62 -29.33
CA CYS A 23 -26.97 10.19 -28.14
C CYS A 23 -25.58 10.81 -28.24
N GLY A 24 -25.46 12.10 -27.98
CA GLY A 24 -24.19 12.76 -27.69
C GLY A 24 -23.64 12.11 -26.42
N LYS A 25 -22.33 11.82 -26.40
CA LYS A 25 -21.67 11.47 -25.15
C LYS A 25 -22.00 12.55 -24.12
N PRO A 26 -22.39 12.19 -22.88
CA PRO A 26 -22.66 13.21 -21.85
C PRO A 26 -21.43 14.10 -21.70
N SER A 27 -21.66 15.37 -21.44
CA SER A 27 -20.55 16.28 -21.15
C SER A 27 -19.78 15.81 -19.92
N ALA A 28 -18.53 16.22 -19.77
CA ALA A 28 -17.76 15.87 -18.57
C ALA A 28 -18.46 16.32 -17.28
N GLU A 29 -19.12 17.49 -17.31
CA GLU A 29 -19.88 18.05 -16.18
C GLU A 29 -21.12 17.21 -15.84
N ASP A 30 -21.88 16.77 -16.86
CA ASP A 30 -23.03 15.89 -16.66
C ASP A 30 -22.61 14.54 -16.10
N PHE A 31 -21.47 14.00 -16.55
CA PHE A 31 -20.95 12.75 -16.03
C PHE A 31 -20.55 12.88 -14.56
N GLN A 32 -19.82 13.94 -14.18
CA GLN A 32 -19.38 14.18 -12.80
C GLN A 32 -20.56 14.19 -11.82
N LYS A 33 -21.61 14.92 -12.15
CA LYS A 33 -22.85 14.97 -11.35
C LYS A 33 -23.53 13.59 -11.30
N SER A 34 -23.66 12.94 -12.43
CA SER A 34 -24.35 11.64 -12.54
C SER A 34 -23.58 10.50 -11.84
N LEU A 35 -22.23 10.56 -11.75
CA LEU A 35 -21.45 9.51 -11.11
C LEU A 35 -21.75 9.39 -9.61
N GLN A 36 -21.80 10.52 -8.88
CA GLN A 36 -22.13 10.49 -7.45
C GLN A 36 -23.55 9.95 -7.22
N GLU A 37 -24.50 10.33 -8.05
CA GLU A 37 -25.89 9.83 -7.99
C GLU A 37 -25.94 8.31 -8.24
N LYS A 38 -25.17 7.82 -9.22
CA LYS A 38 -25.06 6.37 -9.52
C LYS A 38 -24.42 5.59 -8.36
N LEU A 39 -23.38 6.12 -7.74
CA LEU A 39 -22.74 5.48 -6.60
C LEU A 39 -23.68 5.38 -5.39
N ILE A 40 -24.51 6.41 -5.15
CA ILE A 40 -25.51 6.41 -4.08
C ILE A 40 -26.67 5.44 -4.38
N ALA A 41 -27.10 5.38 -5.63
CA ALA A 41 -28.23 4.54 -6.07
C ALA A 41 -27.83 3.10 -6.40
N ALA A 42 -26.54 2.76 -6.35
CA ALA A 42 -26.00 1.48 -6.75
C ALA A 42 -26.59 0.31 -5.97
N LYS A 43 -26.77 -0.81 -6.66
CA LYS A 43 -27.28 -2.08 -6.12
C LYS A 43 -26.31 -3.21 -6.44
N SER A 44 -26.44 -4.29 -5.71
CA SER A 44 -25.65 -5.50 -5.95
C SER A 44 -25.84 -6.00 -7.39
N GLY A 45 -24.71 -6.27 -8.06
CA GLY A 45 -24.63 -6.66 -9.47
C GLY A 45 -24.38 -5.49 -10.43
N ASP A 46 -24.47 -4.25 -9.97
CA ASP A 46 -24.26 -3.09 -10.84
C ASP A 46 -22.78 -2.95 -11.25
N VAL A 47 -22.58 -2.59 -12.52
CA VAL A 47 -21.29 -2.16 -13.06
C VAL A 47 -21.37 -0.68 -13.39
N ILE A 48 -20.63 0.13 -12.64
CA ILE A 48 -20.54 1.58 -12.84
C ILE A 48 -19.39 1.88 -13.80
N GLU A 49 -19.72 2.11 -15.05
CA GLU A 49 -18.75 2.40 -16.10
C GLU A 49 -18.25 3.85 -16.03
N ILE A 50 -16.93 4.01 -16.00
CA ILE A 50 -16.25 5.30 -16.15
C ILE A 50 -15.79 5.44 -17.60
N PRO A 51 -16.33 6.37 -18.38
CA PRO A 51 -15.93 6.55 -19.78
C PRO A 51 -14.49 7.05 -19.88
N GLU A 52 -13.93 6.99 -21.07
CA GLU A 52 -12.63 7.61 -21.36
C GLU A 52 -12.72 9.12 -21.21
N GLY A 53 -11.79 9.72 -20.45
CA GLY A 53 -11.71 11.15 -20.17
C GLY A 53 -11.13 11.43 -18.78
N LYS A 54 -10.83 12.72 -18.53
CA LYS A 54 -10.44 13.21 -17.20
C LYS A 54 -11.60 14.02 -16.62
N PHE A 55 -12.10 13.56 -15.47
CA PHE A 55 -13.28 14.13 -14.81
C PHE A 55 -12.87 14.75 -13.48
N HIS A 56 -13.30 15.99 -13.21
CA HIS A 56 -12.89 16.73 -12.02
C HIS A 56 -13.95 16.68 -10.94
N PHE A 57 -13.53 16.37 -9.72
CA PHE A 57 -14.40 16.27 -8.54
C PHE A 57 -13.95 17.22 -7.45
N ASP A 58 -14.90 17.91 -6.81
CA ASP A 58 -14.65 18.84 -5.70
C ASP A 58 -14.92 18.22 -4.32
N ARG A 59 -15.26 16.93 -4.29
CA ARG A 59 -15.61 16.17 -3.08
C ARG A 59 -15.29 14.69 -3.21
N THR A 60 -15.24 13.99 -2.10
CA THR A 60 -15.12 12.51 -2.04
C THR A 60 -16.28 11.86 -2.78
N LEU A 61 -15.96 10.84 -3.58
CA LEU A 61 -16.92 9.91 -4.15
C LEU A 61 -17.07 8.72 -3.20
N SER A 62 -18.30 8.40 -2.78
CA SER A 62 -18.54 7.35 -1.78
C SER A 62 -19.45 6.24 -2.31
N LEU A 63 -19.07 4.98 -1.99
CA LEU A 63 -19.84 3.78 -2.29
C LEU A 63 -20.04 2.95 -1.02
N ILE A 64 -21.29 2.56 -0.74
CA ILE A 64 -21.65 1.67 0.39
C ILE A 64 -22.41 0.41 -0.05
N ALA A 65 -22.80 0.32 -1.31
CA ALA A 65 -23.54 -0.82 -1.84
C ALA A 65 -22.59 -2.00 -2.07
N ASN A 66 -22.97 -3.19 -1.56
CA ASN A 66 -22.23 -4.44 -1.80
C ASN A 66 -22.42 -4.95 -3.23
N GLY A 67 -21.47 -5.75 -3.73
CA GLY A 67 -21.57 -6.43 -5.02
C GLY A 67 -21.47 -5.50 -6.22
N VAL A 68 -20.76 -4.37 -6.09
CA VAL A 68 -20.64 -3.36 -7.15
C VAL A 68 -19.26 -3.41 -7.79
N THR A 69 -19.22 -3.23 -9.10
CA THR A 69 -17.98 -3.03 -9.84
C THR A 69 -17.90 -1.61 -10.37
N ILE A 70 -16.79 -0.90 -10.09
CA ILE A 70 -16.41 0.34 -10.77
C ILE A 70 -15.40 -0.03 -11.85
N ARG A 71 -15.69 0.29 -13.10
CA ARG A 71 -14.85 -0.08 -14.25
C ARG A 71 -14.59 1.08 -15.18
N GLY A 72 -13.33 1.36 -15.44
CA GLY A 72 -12.89 2.32 -16.45
C GLY A 72 -12.62 1.68 -17.82
N LYS A 73 -11.97 2.44 -18.67
CA LYS A 73 -11.47 2.03 -19.99
C LYS A 73 -9.94 1.88 -20.02
N GLY A 74 -9.32 1.92 -18.85
CA GLY A 74 -7.89 1.86 -18.61
C GLY A 74 -7.46 2.92 -17.60
N MET A 75 -6.50 2.59 -16.74
CA MET A 75 -6.03 3.48 -15.67
C MET A 75 -5.42 4.81 -16.15
N ASP A 76 -5.04 4.87 -17.43
CA ASP A 76 -4.53 6.10 -18.07
C ASP A 76 -5.56 6.76 -19.01
N LYS A 77 -6.77 6.19 -19.07
CA LYS A 77 -7.84 6.67 -19.95
C LYS A 77 -9.05 7.19 -19.20
N SER A 78 -9.45 6.52 -18.12
CA SER A 78 -10.60 6.90 -17.30
C SER A 78 -10.08 7.48 -15.99
N ILE A 79 -9.98 8.81 -15.89
CA ILE A 79 -9.28 9.50 -14.82
C ILE A 79 -10.27 10.29 -13.95
N LEU A 80 -10.27 10.00 -12.66
CA LEU A 80 -10.97 10.74 -11.62
C LEU A 80 -9.97 11.71 -10.96
N SER A 81 -10.06 12.99 -11.28
CA SER A 81 -9.14 14.03 -10.79
C SER A 81 -9.79 14.82 -9.65
N PHE A 82 -9.07 14.94 -8.55
CA PHE A 82 -9.47 15.68 -7.36
C PHE A 82 -8.63 16.94 -7.11
N ALA A 83 -7.93 17.42 -8.14
CA ALA A 83 -7.07 18.61 -8.05
C ALA A 83 -7.77 19.88 -7.51
N GLY A 84 -9.10 19.91 -7.55
CA GLY A 84 -9.92 21.00 -7.00
C GLY A 84 -10.76 20.60 -5.80
N GLN A 85 -10.41 19.54 -5.08
CA GLN A 85 -11.21 19.00 -3.97
C GLN A 85 -11.35 20.03 -2.85
N LYS A 86 -12.62 20.30 -2.45
CA LYS A 86 -12.98 21.28 -1.42
C LYS A 86 -13.51 20.64 -0.15
N THR A 87 -14.09 19.43 -0.26
CA THR A 87 -14.73 18.73 0.86
C THR A 87 -14.41 17.24 0.84
N GLY A 88 -14.32 16.67 2.04
CA GLY A 88 -13.84 15.31 2.23
C GLY A 88 -12.31 15.23 2.10
N ALA A 89 -11.72 14.18 2.61
CA ALA A 89 -10.28 13.94 2.54
C ALA A 89 -9.94 12.94 1.43
N GLN A 90 -10.71 11.87 1.30
CA GLN A 90 -10.48 10.80 0.32
C GLN A 90 -10.93 11.21 -1.08
N GLY A 91 -10.30 10.64 -2.11
CA GLY A 91 -10.82 10.69 -3.47
C GLY A 91 -12.03 9.76 -3.61
N VAL A 92 -11.79 8.46 -3.52
CA VAL A 92 -12.82 7.42 -3.56
C VAL A 92 -12.84 6.68 -2.21
N LEU A 93 -13.99 6.66 -1.56
CA LEU A 93 -14.22 5.96 -0.29
C LEU A 93 -15.22 4.82 -0.49
N VAL A 94 -14.81 3.60 -0.18
CA VAL A 94 -15.65 2.40 -0.31
C VAL A 94 -15.80 1.72 1.05
N LYS A 95 -17.05 1.40 1.42
CA LYS A 95 -17.39 0.58 2.59
C LYS A 95 -18.36 -0.51 2.15
N ALA A 96 -17.85 -1.49 1.42
CA ALA A 96 -18.68 -2.50 0.77
C ALA A 96 -17.98 -3.85 0.65
N ASN A 97 -18.77 -4.92 0.68
CA ASN A 97 -18.35 -6.28 0.37
C ASN A 97 -18.52 -6.57 -1.12
N ASP A 98 -17.84 -7.62 -1.61
CA ASP A 98 -17.93 -8.09 -2.99
C ASP A 98 -17.71 -6.94 -4.00
N PHE A 99 -16.68 -6.13 -3.72
CA PHE A 99 -16.38 -4.91 -4.45
C PHE A 99 -15.20 -5.11 -5.41
N THR A 100 -15.33 -4.57 -6.60
CA THR A 100 -14.25 -4.51 -7.57
C THR A 100 -14.08 -3.09 -8.10
N ILE A 101 -12.83 -2.60 -8.17
CA ILE A 101 -12.46 -1.42 -8.94
C ILE A 101 -11.34 -1.77 -9.91
N GLU A 102 -11.54 -1.43 -11.18
CA GLU A 102 -10.58 -1.79 -12.23
C GLU A 102 -10.50 -0.76 -13.35
N ASP A 103 -9.30 -0.64 -13.94
CA ASP A 103 -9.06 0.18 -15.13
C ASP A 103 -9.34 1.68 -14.94
N VAL A 104 -8.99 2.24 -13.76
CA VAL A 104 -9.29 3.64 -13.37
C VAL A 104 -8.02 4.33 -12.86
N GLY A 105 -7.82 5.60 -13.26
CA GLY A 105 -6.88 6.54 -12.65
C GLY A 105 -7.56 7.40 -11.59
N ILE A 106 -6.88 7.64 -10.45
CA ILE A 106 -7.33 8.53 -9.38
C ILE A 106 -6.17 9.50 -9.12
N GLU A 107 -6.41 10.79 -9.26
CA GLU A 107 -5.34 11.79 -9.23
C GLU A 107 -5.61 12.94 -8.26
N ASP A 108 -4.54 13.42 -7.62
CA ASP A 108 -4.46 14.73 -6.93
C ASP A 108 -5.51 14.93 -5.82
N THR A 109 -5.73 13.91 -5.00
CA THR A 109 -6.66 13.97 -3.86
C THR A 109 -6.10 14.80 -2.70
N ALA A 110 -6.97 15.34 -1.86
CA ALA A 110 -6.58 16.10 -0.67
C ALA A 110 -6.01 15.19 0.44
N GLY A 111 -6.54 13.99 0.58
CA GLY A 111 -6.06 12.92 1.47
C GLY A 111 -5.88 11.63 0.67
N ASP A 112 -6.26 10.46 1.20
CA ASP A 112 -6.08 9.18 0.52
C ASP A 112 -6.75 9.15 -0.85
N ALA A 113 -6.10 8.51 -1.83
CA ALA A 113 -6.71 8.48 -3.15
C ALA A 113 -7.84 7.43 -3.24
N LEU A 114 -7.58 6.19 -2.86
CA LEU A 114 -8.57 5.11 -2.79
C LEU A 114 -8.57 4.49 -1.40
N THR A 115 -9.61 4.75 -0.61
CA THR A 115 -9.82 4.11 0.71
C THR A 115 -10.88 3.03 0.61
N ILE A 116 -10.56 1.81 1.07
CA ILE A 116 -11.53 0.70 1.19
C ILE A 116 -11.52 0.23 2.64
N GLN A 117 -12.63 0.41 3.35
CA GLN A 117 -12.74 0.14 4.77
C GLN A 117 -13.71 -1.01 5.06
N GLY A 118 -13.22 -2.10 5.66
CA GLY A 118 -14.04 -3.20 6.17
C GLY A 118 -14.70 -4.08 5.11
N GLY A 119 -14.12 -4.21 3.91
CA GLY A 119 -14.70 -5.01 2.84
C GLY A 119 -14.27 -6.49 2.86
N THR A 120 -15.22 -7.40 2.52
CA THR A 120 -14.93 -8.81 2.24
C THR A 120 -15.02 -9.07 0.73
N ASN A 121 -14.11 -9.89 0.16
CA ASN A 121 -14.01 -10.18 -1.27
C ASN A 121 -13.78 -8.90 -2.10
N VAL A 122 -12.68 -8.24 -1.86
CA VAL A 122 -12.32 -6.97 -2.50
C VAL A 122 -11.26 -7.20 -3.57
N THR A 123 -11.47 -6.59 -4.74
CA THR A 123 -10.49 -6.60 -5.83
C THR A 123 -10.16 -5.17 -6.28
N VAL A 124 -8.87 -4.83 -6.23
CA VAL A 124 -8.30 -3.62 -6.84
C VAL A 124 -7.37 -4.08 -7.95
N ARG A 125 -7.68 -3.73 -9.19
CA ARG A 125 -6.94 -4.24 -10.34
C ARG A 125 -6.74 -3.16 -11.39
N ARG A 126 -5.51 -2.99 -11.86
CA ARG A 126 -5.18 -1.99 -12.90
C ARG A 126 -5.73 -0.60 -12.53
N VAL A 127 -5.45 -0.21 -11.28
CA VAL A 127 -5.76 1.13 -10.75
C VAL A 127 -4.46 1.92 -10.66
N ARG A 128 -4.46 3.17 -11.13
CA ARG A 128 -3.37 4.11 -10.91
C ARG A 128 -3.84 5.18 -9.94
N ALA A 129 -3.16 5.31 -8.81
CA ALA A 129 -3.42 6.34 -7.82
C ALA A 129 -2.15 7.19 -7.66
N GLU A 130 -2.25 8.52 -7.93
CA GLU A 130 -1.06 9.36 -7.93
C GLU A 130 -1.33 10.83 -7.63
N TRP A 131 -0.29 11.51 -7.13
CA TRP A 131 -0.21 12.97 -7.08
C TRP A 131 0.72 13.44 -8.20
N THR A 132 0.14 14.12 -9.19
CA THR A 132 0.82 14.48 -10.45
C THR A 132 1.96 15.49 -10.25
N ARG A 133 2.00 16.18 -9.10
CA ARG A 133 3.10 17.07 -8.73
C ARG A 133 4.36 16.35 -8.23
N GLY A 134 4.33 15.01 -8.10
CA GLY A 134 5.42 14.21 -7.56
C GLY A 134 5.54 14.27 -6.04
N PRO A 135 6.69 13.83 -5.46
CA PRO A 135 6.94 13.82 -4.02
C PRO A 135 6.74 15.18 -3.37
N ASN A 136 5.84 15.27 -2.40
CA ASN A 136 5.53 16.53 -1.72
C ASN A 136 4.83 16.26 -0.37
N GLU A 137 5.22 16.97 0.70
CA GLU A 137 4.63 16.83 2.04
C GLU A 137 3.14 17.17 2.12
N GLY A 138 2.63 17.95 1.17
CA GLY A 138 1.21 18.27 1.06
C GLY A 138 0.39 17.26 0.28
N ASN A 139 0.95 16.14 -0.15
CA ASN A 139 0.20 15.03 -0.74
C ASN A 139 -0.57 14.27 0.34
N GLY A 140 -1.62 13.56 -0.06
CA GLY A 140 -2.31 12.66 0.84
C GLY A 140 -1.42 11.49 1.28
N PRO A 141 -1.73 10.87 2.43
CA PRO A 141 -0.88 9.81 2.98
C PRO A 141 -0.87 8.54 2.13
N TYR A 142 -2.01 8.04 1.69
CA TYR A 142 -2.10 6.72 1.05
C TYR A 142 -2.68 6.79 -0.37
N ALA A 143 -2.01 6.12 -1.32
CA ALA A 143 -2.53 6.07 -2.69
C ALA A 143 -3.59 4.95 -2.84
N ILE A 144 -3.29 3.72 -2.43
CA ILE A 144 -4.24 2.60 -2.38
C ILE A 144 -4.26 2.08 -0.93
N TYR A 145 -5.40 2.28 -0.24
CA TYR A 145 -5.55 2.11 1.20
C TYR A 145 -6.71 1.18 1.57
N PRO A 146 -6.60 -0.14 1.38
CA PRO A 146 -7.51 -1.10 1.98
C PRO A 146 -7.13 -1.38 3.45
N VAL A 147 -8.10 -1.22 4.34
CA VAL A 147 -7.96 -1.46 5.79
C VAL A 147 -9.13 -2.29 6.30
N GLU A 148 -8.85 -3.21 7.25
CA GLU A 148 -9.85 -4.13 7.83
C GLU A 148 -10.57 -5.01 6.79
N CYS A 149 -9.88 -5.32 5.68
CA CYS A 149 -10.43 -6.12 4.59
C CYS A 149 -10.21 -7.63 4.79
N LYS A 150 -11.08 -8.44 4.19
CA LYS A 150 -10.93 -9.90 4.14
C LYS A 150 -11.07 -10.42 2.71
N ASN A 151 -10.21 -11.38 2.32
CA ASN A 151 -10.10 -11.87 0.95
C ASN A 151 -9.86 -10.71 -0.03
N LEU A 152 -8.70 -10.08 0.09
CA LEU A 152 -8.30 -8.90 -0.67
C LEU A 152 -7.31 -9.27 -1.78
N LEU A 153 -7.55 -8.79 -2.98
CA LEU A 153 -6.61 -8.83 -4.10
C LEU A 153 -6.27 -7.41 -4.56
N VAL A 154 -4.98 -7.06 -4.55
CA VAL A 154 -4.45 -5.83 -5.16
C VAL A 154 -3.44 -6.25 -6.23
N GLU A 155 -3.75 -6.01 -7.50
CA GLU A 155 -2.90 -6.46 -8.59
C GLU A 155 -2.80 -5.48 -9.76
N ASP A 156 -1.66 -5.56 -10.49
CA ASP A 156 -1.43 -4.84 -11.75
C ASP A 156 -1.67 -3.33 -11.63
N SER A 157 -1.46 -2.75 -10.44
CA SER A 157 -1.78 -1.36 -10.10
C SER A 157 -0.53 -0.51 -9.89
N VAL A 158 -0.70 0.82 -9.94
CA VAL A 158 0.38 1.80 -9.83
C VAL A 158 0.06 2.81 -8.74
N ALA A 159 1.04 3.10 -7.87
CA ALA A 159 0.92 4.09 -6.80
C ALA A 159 2.09 5.08 -6.83
N ARG A 160 1.82 6.41 -6.81
CA ARG A 160 2.85 7.44 -6.89
C ARG A 160 2.57 8.67 -6.04
N GLY A 161 3.60 9.15 -5.37
CA GLY A 161 3.61 10.45 -4.71
C GLY A 161 2.92 10.48 -3.36
N ALA A 162 2.58 9.35 -2.75
CA ALA A 162 1.99 9.27 -1.43
C ALA A 162 2.96 9.78 -0.35
N ALA A 163 2.46 10.60 0.58
CA ALA A 163 3.27 11.16 1.66
C ALA A 163 3.49 10.18 2.83
N ASP A 164 2.91 8.99 2.73
CA ASP A 164 3.09 7.84 3.59
C ASP A 164 3.30 6.61 2.69
N ALA A 165 2.32 5.77 2.44
CA ALA A 165 2.51 4.59 1.63
C ALA A 165 1.80 4.62 0.27
N GLY A 166 2.50 4.13 -0.77
CA GLY A 166 1.90 3.94 -2.09
C GLY A 166 0.77 2.90 -2.04
N ILE A 167 1.07 1.70 -1.57
CA ILE A 167 0.06 0.65 -1.34
C ILE A 167 0.16 0.20 0.12
N TYR A 168 -0.85 0.53 0.89
CA TYR A 168 -1.00 0.11 2.27
C TYR A 168 -2.04 -1.01 2.36
N VAL A 169 -1.75 -2.04 3.13
CA VAL A 169 -2.72 -3.06 3.54
C VAL A 169 -2.65 -3.22 5.05
N GLY A 170 -3.66 -2.75 5.74
CA GLY A 170 -3.69 -2.79 7.21
C GLY A 170 -4.81 -3.63 7.77
N GLN A 171 -4.52 -4.35 8.89
CA GLN A 171 -5.51 -5.04 9.71
C GLN A 171 -6.40 -6.00 8.91
N SER A 172 -5.84 -6.54 7.83
CA SER A 172 -6.55 -7.34 6.84
C SER A 172 -6.20 -8.83 6.92
N GLU A 173 -7.01 -9.67 6.29
CA GLU A 173 -6.85 -11.13 6.34
C GLU A 173 -7.05 -11.76 4.96
N ASN A 174 -6.23 -12.76 4.62
CA ASN A 174 -6.21 -13.44 3.34
C ASN A 174 -6.03 -12.43 2.19
N VAL A 175 -4.78 -12.00 2.00
CA VAL A 175 -4.43 -10.91 1.10
C VAL A 175 -3.43 -11.37 0.05
N ILE A 176 -3.65 -10.97 -1.19
CA ILE A 176 -2.66 -11.07 -2.26
C ILE A 176 -2.36 -9.68 -2.81
N ILE A 177 -1.07 -9.30 -2.80
CA ILE A 177 -0.54 -8.06 -3.38
C ILE A 177 0.46 -8.47 -4.45
N ARG A 178 0.14 -8.29 -5.74
CA ARG A 178 1.01 -8.80 -6.80
C ARG A 178 1.08 -7.93 -8.06
N ARG A 179 2.25 -7.93 -8.70
CA ARG A 179 2.49 -7.25 -9.99
C ARG A 179 2.12 -5.76 -9.96
N ASN A 180 2.27 -5.13 -8.80
CA ASN A 180 2.07 -3.70 -8.63
C ASN A 180 3.39 -2.95 -8.78
N ARG A 181 3.30 -1.66 -9.09
CA ARG A 181 4.42 -0.74 -9.12
C ARG A 181 4.17 0.43 -8.20
N SER A 182 5.05 0.62 -7.23
CA SER A 182 5.02 1.71 -6.27
C SER A 182 6.30 2.53 -6.37
N GLU A 183 6.17 3.83 -6.67
CA GLU A 183 7.34 4.69 -6.92
C GLU A 183 7.09 6.14 -6.53
N PHE A 184 8.15 6.81 -6.06
CA PHE A 184 8.12 8.20 -5.62
C PHE A 184 7.20 8.47 -4.42
N ASN A 185 6.96 7.47 -3.57
CA ASN A 185 6.24 7.59 -2.30
C ASN A 185 7.23 7.71 -1.13
N VAL A 186 6.74 7.93 0.07
CA VAL A 186 7.58 7.74 1.25
C VAL A 186 7.79 6.24 1.44
N ASP A 187 6.78 5.42 1.71
CA ASP A 187 6.97 3.97 1.61
C ASP A 187 6.31 3.40 0.35
N GLY A 188 6.93 2.42 -0.27
CA GLY A 188 6.37 1.76 -1.44
C GLY A 188 5.17 0.91 -1.08
N TYR A 189 5.35 0.03 -0.10
CA TYR A 189 4.34 -0.91 0.38
C TYR A 189 4.37 -0.99 1.90
N GLU A 190 3.20 -1.02 2.52
CA GLU A 190 3.04 -1.33 3.93
C GLU A 190 2.07 -2.49 4.14
N ILE A 191 2.50 -3.47 4.91
CA ILE A 191 1.70 -4.61 5.36
C ILE A 191 1.66 -4.53 6.89
N GLU A 192 0.59 -3.92 7.42
CA GLU A 192 0.47 -3.59 8.82
C GLU A 192 -0.59 -4.46 9.51
N ASN A 193 -0.26 -5.09 10.65
CA ASN A 193 -1.19 -5.88 11.48
C ASN A 193 -2.08 -6.84 10.67
N SER A 194 -1.57 -7.35 9.54
CA SER A 194 -2.32 -8.21 8.61
C SER A 194 -1.91 -9.66 8.71
N GLU A 195 -2.82 -10.57 8.41
CA GLU A 195 -2.63 -12.01 8.55
C GLU A 195 -2.91 -12.76 7.24
N ASN A 196 -2.09 -13.77 6.92
CA ASN A 196 -2.16 -14.54 5.69
C ASN A 196 -2.00 -13.62 4.45
N VAL A 197 -0.79 -13.13 4.23
CA VAL A 197 -0.48 -12.20 3.15
C VAL A 197 0.58 -12.78 2.23
N ASP A 198 0.32 -12.81 0.93
CA ASP A 198 1.31 -13.05 -0.12
C ASP A 198 1.56 -11.76 -0.89
N ALA A 199 2.78 -11.20 -0.80
CA ALA A 199 3.23 -10.05 -1.57
C ALA A 199 4.32 -10.47 -2.57
N TYR A 200 4.02 -10.47 -3.88
CA TYR A 200 4.95 -11.01 -4.86
C TYR A 200 4.90 -10.33 -6.24
N GLU A 201 6.02 -10.41 -6.94
CA GLU A 201 6.18 -9.81 -8.28
C GLU A 201 5.89 -8.30 -8.29
N ASN A 202 6.06 -7.64 -7.15
CA ASN A 202 5.90 -6.20 -7.03
C ASN A 202 7.22 -5.47 -7.28
N VAL A 203 7.12 -4.21 -7.69
CA VAL A 203 8.26 -3.31 -7.85
C VAL A 203 8.08 -2.12 -6.91
N ALA A 204 9.06 -1.91 -6.01
CA ALA A 204 9.22 -0.68 -5.25
C ALA A 204 10.54 -0.02 -5.65
N THR A 205 10.46 1.17 -6.20
CA THR A 205 11.66 1.90 -6.64
C THR A 205 11.48 3.40 -6.51
N HIS A 206 12.57 4.11 -6.22
CA HIS A 206 12.54 5.56 -6.05
C HIS A 206 11.56 6.04 -4.95
N ASN A 207 11.26 5.19 -3.96
CA ASN A 207 10.58 5.61 -2.72
C ASN A 207 11.64 5.99 -1.68
N THR A 208 11.24 6.45 -0.50
CA THR A 208 12.13 6.58 0.66
C THR A 208 12.42 5.21 1.25
N GLY A 209 11.37 4.40 1.48
CA GLY A 209 11.39 2.98 1.82
C GLY A 209 10.71 2.13 0.75
N GLY A 210 11.08 0.85 0.65
CA GLY A 210 10.54 -0.06 -0.36
C GLY A 210 9.34 -0.84 0.11
N MET A 211 9.46 -1.58 1.22
CA MET A 211 8.38 -2.42 1.76
C MET A 211 8.51 -2.60 3.27
N GLY A 212 7.49 -2.25 4.02
CA GLY A 212 7.33 -2.54 5.43
C GLY A 212 6.41 -3.72 5.70
N ILE A 213 6.83 -4.63 6.60
CA ILE A 213 6.06 -5.75 7.11
C ILE A 213 6.10 -5.67 8.63
N PHE A 214 5.01 -5.22 9.26
CA PHE A 214 5.11 -4.85 10.67
C PHE A 214 3.78 -4.89 11.43
N ASN A 215 3.90 -4.84 12.77
CA ASN A 215 2.78 -4.62 13.68
C ASN A 215 2.97 -3.34 14.48
N LEU A 216 1.89 -2.61 14.70
CA LEU A 216 1.79 -1.50 15.63
C LEU A 216 0.79 -1.79 16.76
N PRO A 217 1.01 -1.26 17.97
CA PRO A 217 0.08 -1.40 19.08
C PRO A 217 -1.21 -0.59 18.89
N ASN A 218 -2.19 -0.86 19.77
CA ASN A 218 -3.43 -0.07 19.94
C ASN A 218 -4.33 0.03 18.69
N LEU A 219 -4.11 -0.82 17.69
CA LEU A 219 -5.01 -0.94 16.54
C LEU A 219 -6.13 -1.94 16.82
N PRO A 220 -7.29 -1.84 16.15
CA PRO A 220 -8.42 -2.77 16.32
C PRO A 220 -8.02 -4.23 16.17
N ARG A 221 -7.21 -4.56 15.13
CA ARG A 221 -6.63 -5.89 14.95
C ARG A 221 -5.18 -5.89 15.39
N GLN A 222 -4.81 -6.89 16.18
CA GLN A 222 -3.46 -7.14 16.66
C GLN A 222 -2.94 -8.48 16.15
N GLY A 223 -1.59 -8.65 16.18
CA GLY A 223 -0.94 -9.93 15.93
C GLY A 223 -0.93 -10.35 14.47
N GLY A 224 -0.69 -9.40 13.57
CA GLY A 224 -0.38 -9.69 12.16
C GLY A 224 0.74 -10.71 12.05
N ARG A 225 0.62 -11.66 11.11
CA ARG A 225 1.54 -12.80 10.95
C ARG A 225 1.28 -13.53 9.64
N HIS A 226 2.11 -14.54 9.37
CA HIS A 226 2.00 -15.38 8.19
C HIS A 226 2.04 -14.55 6.90
N VAL A 227 3.18 -13.83 6.75
CA VAL A 227 3.42 -12.96 5.61
C VAL A 227 4.54 -13.55 4.76
N ARG A 228 4.29 -13.74 3.48
CA ARG A 228 5.28 -14.15 2.49
C ARG A 228 5.54 -13.00 1.52
N ALA A 229 6.80 -12.58 1.43
CA ALA A 229 7.25 -11.58 0.45
C ALA A 229 8.27 -12.23 -0.49
N PHE A 230 7.93 -12.39 -1.77
CA PHE A 230 8.78 -13.12 -2.69
C PHE A 230 8.73 -12.61 -4.14
N ASN A 231 9.81 -12.83 -4.87
CA ASN A 231 9.94 -12.39 -6.27
C ASN A 231 9.71 -10.87 -6.47
N ASN A 232 9.88 -10.05 -5.43
CA ASN A 232 9.75 -8.61 -5.54
C ASN A 232 11.08 -7.95 -5.96
N GLN A 233 10.99 -6.75 -6.49
CA GLN A 233 12.12 -5.87 -6.78
C GLN A 233 12.01 -4.62 -5.90
N LEU A 234 12.89 -4.50 -4.91
CA LEU A 234 12.96 -3.38 -3.96
C LEU A 234 14.30 -2.67 -4.17
N VAL A 235 14.36 -1.82 -5.17
CA VAL A 235 15.63 -1.29 -5.69
C VAL A 235 15.63 0.23 -5.76
N ASP A 236 16.78 0.84 -5.40
CA ASP A 236 17.01 2.28 -5.53
C ASP A 236 15.95 3.14 -4.80
N ASN A 237 15.48 2.70 -3.61
CA ASN A 237 14.52 3.47 -2.80
C ASN A 237 15.26 4.56 -2.02
N ASN A 238 15.68 5.61 -2.69
CA ASN A 238 16.56 6.65 -2.17
C ASN A 238 15.95 8.06 -2.27
N THR A 239 14.66 8.20 -2.50
CA THR A 239 13.97 9.50 -2.50
C THR A 239 14.00 10.07 -1.08
N PRO A 240 14.44 11.32 -0.89
CA PRO A 240 14.41 11.94 0.44
C PRO A 240 13.02 11.86 1.07
N ASN A 241 12.97 11.50 2.35
CA ASN A 241 11.69 11.38 3.05
C ASN A 241 10.99 12.75 3.09
N PHE A 242 9.78 12.81 2.58
CA PHE A 242 8.95 14.00 2.52
C PHE A 242 7.66 13.88 3.34
N ALA A 243 7.54 12.84 4.19
CA ALA A 243 6.42 12.72 5.11
C ALA A 243 6.38 13.93 6.05
N PRO A 244 5.22 14.57 6.25
CA PRO A 244 5.07 15.58 7.29
C PRO A 244 5.13 14.92 8.69
N LYS A 245 5.67 15.65 9.68
CA LYS A 245 5.75 15.15 11.08
C LYS A 245 4.41 14.66 11.65
N SER A 246 3.31 15.24 11.19
CA SER A 246 1.96 14.90 11.64
C SER A 246 1.52 13.48 11.30
N LEU A 247 2.23 12.79 10.40
CA LEU A 247 1.97 11.39 10.08
C LEU A 247 2.68 10.40 11.02
N GLY A 248 3.43 10.90 12.02
CA GLY A 248 4.01 10.05 13.06
C GLY A 248 5.24 9.24 12.59
N PRO A 249 5.30 7.92 12.84
CA PRO A 249 6.52 7.11 12.68
C PRO A 249 7.11 7.15 11.28
N ILE A 250 6.30 7.23 10.25
CA ILE A 250 6.77 7.26 8.85
C ILE A 250 7.70 8.44 8.56
N TYR A 251 7.56 9.55 9.29
CA TYR A 251 8.48 10.69 9.22
C TYR A 251 9.92 10.30 9.53
N TYR A 252 10.12 9.28 10.40
CA TYR A 252 11.43 8.80 10.82
C TYR A 252 11.95 7.63 9.98
N LEU A 253 11.19 7.17 8.97
CA LEU A 253 11.69 6.14 8.06
C LEU A 253 12.98 6.64 7.38
N PRO A 254 14.11 5.93 7.56
CA PRO A 254 15.37 6.35 6.94
C PRO A 254 15.29 6.28 5.42
N THR A 255 15.71 7.36 4.76
CA THR A 255 15.89 7.35 3.30
C THR A 255 16.85 6.25 2.89
N GLY A 256 16.49 5.45 1.91
CA GLY A 256 17.35 4.36 1.47
C GLY A 256 17.12 3.05 2.24
N THR A 257 15.91 2.80 2.70
CA THR A 257 15.50 1.52 3.28
C THR A 257 14.87 0.64 2.20
N GLY A 258 15.41 -0.54 1.95
CA GLY A 258 14.86 -1.47 0.95
C GLY A 258 13.63 -2.22 1.47
N MET A 259 13.78 -2.91 2.58
CA MET A 259 12.71 -3.60 3.30
C MET A 259 12.93 -3.48 4.80
N TYR A 260 11.84 -3.42 5.57
CA TYR A 260 11.92 -3.60 7.02
C TYR A 260 10.87 -4.60 7.52
N VAL A 261 11.29 -5.41 8.50
CA VAL A 261 10.44 -6.38 9.21
C VAL A 261 10.46 -5.98 10.69
N MET A 262 9.32 -5.56 11.22
CA MET A 262 9.26 -4.99 12.57
C MET A 262 8.14 -5.58 13.42
N ALA A 263 8.49 -6.07 14.62
CA ALA A 263 7.51 -6.50 15.64
C ALA A 263 6.46 -7.49 15.10
N ILE A 264 6.88 -8.41 14.28
CA ILE A 264 6.00 -9.39 13.62
C ILE A 264 6.62 -10.79 13.65
N ARG A 265 5.79 -11.81 13.52
CA ARG A 265 6.19 -13.20 13.49
C ARG A 265 5.67 -13.93 12.27
N ASP A 266 6.23 -15.13 12.03
CA ASP A 266 5.85 -15.98 10.90
C ASP A 266 5.98 -15.22 9.57
N VAL A 267 7.20 -14.78 9.24
CA VAL A 267 7.50 -14.03 8.00
C VAL A 267 8.52 -14.80 7.17
N GLU A 268 8.22 -14.99 5.90
CA GLU A 268 9.12 -15.62 4.93
C GLU A 268 9.42 -14.64 3.79
N VAL A 269 10.71 -14.30 3.61
CA VAL A 269 11.20 -13.37 2.59
C VAL A 269 12.17 -14.11 1.68
N PHE A 270 11.79 -14.34 0.41
CA PHE A 270 12.61 -15.17 -0.48
C PHE A 270 12.54 -14.79 -1.94
N ASN A 271 13.58 -15.10 -2.68
CA ASN A 271 13.69 -14.83 -4.12
C ASN A 271 13.47 -13.36 -4.50
N ASN A 272 13.67 -12.42 -3.58
CA ASN A 272 13.56 -10.99 -3.89
C ASN A 272 14.89 -10.44 -4.40
N LYS A 273 14.80 -9.35 -5.18
CA LYS A 273 15.91 -8.49 -5.50
C LYS A 273 15.82 -7.23 -4.62
N ILE A 274 16.76 -7.07 -3.68
CA ILE A 274 16.79 -5.94 -2.74
C ILE A 274 18.16 -5.27 -2.86
N GLN A 275 18.23 -4.17 -3.60
CA GLN A 275 19.54 -3.64 -4.01
C GLN A 275 19.58 -2.12 -4.01
N ASN A 276 20.80 -1.60 -3.77
CA ASN A 276 21.13 -0.18 -3.92
C ASN A 276 20.27 0.76 -3.06
N ASN A 277 19.80 0.29 -1.92
CA ASN A 277 19.10 1.14 -0.96
C ASN A 277 20.14 1.75 -0.01
N ASN A 278 20.33 3.04 -0.05
CA ASN A 278 21.51 3.74 0.48
C ASN A 278 21.75 3.58 1.98
N THR A 279 20.71 3.37 2.78
CA THR A 279 20.84 3.15 4.23
C THR A 279 20.94 1.68 4.57
N VAL A 280 20.01 0.85 4.07
CA VAL A 280 19.98 -0.59 4.38
C VAL A 280 19.09 -1.31 3.38
N ASN A 281 19.53 -2.47 2.91
CA ASN A 281 18.66 -3.27 2.03
C ASN A 281 17.58 -4.00 2.83
N LEU A 282 17.91 -4.52 4.01
CA LEU A 282 16.94 -5.22 4.87
C LEU A 282 17.18 -4.88 6.34
N TYR A 283 16.14 -4.41 7.01
CA TYR A 283 16.17 -4.03 8.41
C TYR A 283 15.21 -4.92 9.22
N ILE A 284 15.73 -5.68 10.19
CA ILE A 284 14.96 -6.56 11.07
C ILE A 284 15.02 -5.98 12.48
N ILE A 285 13.89 -5.51 12.99
CA ILE A 285 13.86 -4.75 14.23
C ILE A 285 12.65 -5.07 15.09
N ASN A 286 12.84 -4.97 16.38
CA ASN A 286 11.75 -4.97 17.33
C ASN A 286 11.12 -3.57 17.45
N TYR A 287 9.92 -3.50 18.00
CA TYR A 287 9.18 -2.23 18.10
C TYR A 287 10.00 -1.09 18.72
N LYS A 288 10.67 -1.35 19.85
CA LYS A 288 11.45 -0.31 20.56
C LYS A 288 12.60 0.26 19.76
N THR A 289 13.14 -0.50 18.83
CA THR A 289 14.21 -0.02 17.94
C THR A 289 13.65 0.79 16.78
N GLY A 290 12.48 0.39 16.26
CA GLY A 290 11.85 1.05 15.12
C GLY A 290 11.11 2.34 15.50
N VAL A 291 10.68 2.45 16.75
CA VAL A 291 9.86 3.55 17.23
C VAL A 291 10.51 4.16 18.47
N ASP A 292 11.04 5.37 18.33
CA ASP A 292 11.48 6.18 19.46
C ASP A 292 10.26 6.85 20.10
N GLU A 293 9.73 6.23 21.15
CA GLU A 293 8.54 6.70 21.85
C GLU A 293 8.67 8.12 22.38
N ASP A 294 9.87 8.52 22.82
CA ASP A 294 10.11 9.87 23.37
C ASP A 294 10.08 10.92 22.26
N SER A 295 10.72 10.64 21.13
CA SER A 295 10.64 11.51 19.94
C SER A 295 9.23 11.60 19.39
N LEU A 296 8.43 10.53 19.45
CA LEU A 296 7.05 10.54 19.00
C LEU A 296 6.13 11.33 19.94
N ARG A 297 6.33 11.27 21.25
CA ARG A 297 5.56 12.08 22.23
C ARG A 297 5.74 13.57 21.97
N ASP A 298 6.96 13.99 21.64
CA ASP A 298 7.25 15.40 21.36
C ASP A 298 6.67 15.89 20.03
N THR A 299 6.39 14.98 19.10
CA THR A 299 5.87 15.30 17.76
C THR A 299 4.38 15.04 17.59
N ALA A 300 3.77 14.25 18.46
CA ALA A 300 2.36 13.90 18.40
C ALA A 300 1.48 15.12 18.66
N SER A 301 0.84 15.61 17.62
CA SER A 301 -0.08 16.76 17.68
C SER A 301 -1.48 16.41 18.18
N SER A 302 -1.77 15.14 18.45
CA SER A 302 -3.09 14.68 18.91
C SER A 302 -3.00 13.59 19.98
N GLU A 303 -3.98 13.54 20.88
CA GLU A 303 -4.14 12.46 21.86
C GLU A 303 -4.25 11.08 21.20
N ILE A 304 -4.82 11.01 19.99
CA ILE A 304 -4.95 9.77 19.21
C ILE A 304 -3.59 9.22 18.82
N THR A 305 -2.69 10.08 18.36
CA THR A 305 -1.32 9.67 17.98
C THR A 305 -0.54 9.23 19.23
N GLN A 306 -0.72 9.89 20.37
CA GLN A 306 -0.09 9.48 21.63
C GLN A 306 -0.58 8.12 22.13
N GLN A 307 -1.87 7.80 21.94
CA GLN A 307 -2.45 6.50 22.31
C GLN A 307 -1.96 5.36 21.40
N ILE A 308 -1.73 5.62 20.12
CA ILE A 308 -1.22 4.62 19.17
C ILE A 308 0.17 4.10 19.60
N PHE A 309 0.99 4.94 20.24
CA PHE A 309 2.38 4.62 20.59
C PHE A 309 2.61 4.23 22.05
N ALA A 310 1.61 4.33 22.92
CA ALA A 310 1.73 3.82 24.29
C ALA A 310 1.52 2.30 24.30
N PRO A 311 2.49 1.46 24.69
CA PRO A 311 2.38 0.00 24.65
C PRO A 311 1.51 -0.53 25.81
N GLU A 312 0.33 0.03 26.01
CA GLU A 312 -0.64 -0.45 27.01
C GLU A 312 -1.48 -1.62 26.49
N ASP A 313 -1.48 -1.88 25.18
CA ASP A 313 -2.24 -2.99 24.60
C ASP A 313 -1.56 -4.33 24.92
N LYS A 314 -2.09 -5.04 25.89
CA LYS A 314 -1.60 -6.36 26.31
C LYS A 314 -1.67 -7.44 25.22
N ARG A 315 -2.36 -7.20 24.12
CA ARG A 315 -2.41 -8.09 22.94
C ARG A 315 -1.21 -7.90 22.05
N TYR A 316 -0.50 -6.78 22.19
CA TYR A 316 0.62 -6.41 21.34
C TYR A 316 1.88 -7.18 21.69
N ASP A 317 2.52 -7.75 20.65
CA ASP A 317 3.80 -8.43 20.74
C ASP A 317 4.88 -7.55 20.07
N PRO A 318 5.81 -6.96 20.83
CA PRO A 318 6.80 -6.04 20.30
C PRO A 318 7.99 -6.73 19.62
N PHE A 319 8.03 -8.06 19.61
CA PHE A 319 9.19 -8.82 19.19
C PHE A 319 9.05 -9.35 17.75
N VAL A 320 10.19 -9.45 17.07
CA VAL A 320 10.34 -10.20 15.82
C VAL A 320 10.60 -11.66 16.16
N ARG A 321 9.83 -12.59 15.56
CA ARG A 321 9.98 -14.04 15.76
C ARG A 321 9.65 -14.84 14.51
N ASP A 322 10.32 -16.00 14.38
CA ASP A 322 10.07 -16.96 13.31
C ASP A 322 10.12 -16.27 11.92
N VAL A 323 11.20 -15.52 11.68
CA VAL A 323 11.46 -14.82 10.41
C VAL A 323 12.50 -15.59 9.62
N PHE A 324 12.14 -16.02 8.42
CA PHE A 324 13.02 -16.74 7.50
C PHE A 324 13.29 -15.93 6.25
N ILE A 325 14.55 -15.54 6.06
CA ILE A 325 15.02 -14.73 4.94
C ILE A 325 16.00 -15.56 4.14
N HIS A 326 15.61 -15.96 2.91
CA HIS A 326 16.42 -16.89 2.15
C HIS A 326 16.35 -16.68 0.64
N ASP A 327 17.41 -17.12 -0.04
CA ASP A 327 17.50 -17.11 -1.50
C ASP A 327 17.22 -15.75 -2.16
N ASN A 328 17.53 -14.63 -1.47
CA ASN A 328 17.38 -13.29 -2.01
C ASN A 328 18.69 -12.80 -2.66
N ASP A 329 18.55 -11.97 -3.69
CA ASP A 329 19.65 -11.21 -4.30
C ASP A 329 19.77 -9.85 -3.61
N ILE A 330 20.62 -9.79 -2.58
CA ILE A 330 20.80 -8.60 -1.73
C ILE A 330 22.20 -8.05 -1.90
N SER A 331 22.32 -6.79 -2.36
CA SER A 331 23.63 -6.16 -2.56
C SER A 331 23.55 -4.64 -2.71
N GLY A 332 24.68 -3.97 -2.45
CA GLY A 332 24.85 -2.54 -2.70
C GLY A 332 24.13 -1.62 -1.70
N GLY A 333 23.65 -2.15 -0.57
CA GLY A 333 23.06 -1.37 0.51
C GLY A 333 24.07 -0.64 1.36
N GLY A 334 23.58 0.28 2.20
CA GLY A 334 24.39 0.92 3.27
C GLY A 334 25.50 1.84 2.81
N GLN A 335 25.55 2.25 1.54
CA GLN A 335 26.65 3.05 1.00
C GLN A 335 26.60 4.53 1.39
N SER A 336 25.41 5.06 1.68
CA SER A 336 25.20 6.46 2.07
C SER A 336 24.02 6.54 3.05
N PRO A 337 24.22 6.09 4.32
CA PRO A 337 23.17 6.05 5.33
C PRO A 337 22.53 7.41 5.61
N ASP A 338 21.24 7.42 5.87
CA ASP A 338 20.50 8.64 6.20
C ASP A 338 20.95 9.23 7.55
N ASN A 339 21.56 10.38 7.54
CA ASN A 339 22.08 11.06 8.72
C ASN A 339 21.03 11.92 9.47
N ARG A 340 19.80 11.96 9.01
CA ARG A 340 18.68 12.65 9.67
C ARG A 340 18.13 11.83 10.84
N VAL A 341 18.30 10.51 10.80
CA VAL A 341 17.85 9.59 11.85
C VAL A 341 19.03 9.32 12.78
N ASP A 342 18.96 9.80 14.03
CA ASP A 342 20.10 9.77 14.95
C ASP A 342 20.62 8.36 15.21
N GLY A 343 19.77 7.35 15.35
CA GLY A 343 20.21 5.96 15.53
C GLY A 343 21.01 5.45 14.33
N VAL A 344 20.56 5.72 13.10
CA VAL A 344 21.25 5.38 11.86
C VAL A 344 22.58 6.09 11.77
N LYS A 345 22.61 7.39 12.06
CA LYS A 345 23.82 8.23 12.06
C LYS A 345 24.87 7.72 13.06
N MET A 346 24.44 7.39 14.27
CA MET A 346 25.34 6.86 15.30
C MET A 346 25.93 5.50 14.90
N LEU A 347 25.10 4.59 14.41
CA LEU A 347 25.53 3.27 13.96
C LEU A 347 26.50 3.38 12.77
N ALA A 348 26.17 4.20 11.78
CA ALA A 348 27.05 4.43 10.64
C ALA A 348 28.40 5.03 11.06
N ALA A 349 28.41 6.00 11.98
CA ALA A 349 29.65 6.58 12.51
C ALA A 349 30.54 5.52 13.20
N ALA A 350 29.94 4.63 13.99
CA ALA A 350 30.65 3.54 14.66
C ALA A 350 31.25 2.53 13.66
N LEU A 351 30.68 2.40 12.47
CA LEU A 351 31.10 1.47 11.42
C LEU A 351 31.91 2.12 10.29
N GLY A 352 32.41 3.35 10.47
CA GLY A 352 33.23 4.02 9.48
C GLY A 352 32.46 4.67 8.32
N GLY A 353 31.20 5.00 8.51
CA GLY A 353 30.36 5.77 7.59
C GLY A 353 29.47 4.95 6.66
N LYS A 354 29.49 3.62 6.78
CA LYS A 354 28.67 2.70 5.97
C LYS A 354 27.94 1.72 6.86
N LEU A 355 26.83 1.17 6.34
CA LEU A 355 26.08 0.10 6.99
C LEU A 355 26.13 -1.18 6.14
N PRO A 356 25.94 -2.36 6.73
CA PRO A 356 25.80 -3.59 5.97
C PRO A 356 24.44 -3.66 5.23
N ASP A 357 24.33 -4.64 4.34
CA ASP A 357 23.10 -4.90 3.59
C ASP A 357 21.93 -5.31 4.49
N ILE A 358 22.21 -6.12 5.52
CA ILE A 358 21.21 -6.62 6.46
C ILE A 358 21.57 -6.15 7.87
N LEU A 359 20.66 -5.45 8.51
CA LEU A 359 20.74 -5.06 9.92
C LEU A 359 19.71 -5.81 10.76
N TYR A 360 20.16 -6.30 11.92
CA TYR A 360 19.30 -6.88 12.95
C TYR A 360 19.61 -6.23 14.30
N ASP A 361 18.59 -5.87 15.07
CA ASP A 361 18.77 -5.24 16.38
C ASP A 361 19.21 -6.21 17.48
N GLY A 362 19.08 -7.51 17.25
CA GLY A 362 19.50 -8.54 18.20
C GLY A 362 18.62 -8.68 19.44
N ILE A 363 17.48 -8.01 19.48
CA ILE A 363 16.57 -8.10 20.62
C ILE A 363 15.80 -9.42 20.55
N VAL A 364 15.92 -10.19 21.62
CA VAL A 364 15.31 -11.52 21.76
C VAL A 364 14.25 -11.45 22.86
N ASP A 365 13.08 -12.04 22.61
CA ASP A 365 12.05 -12.17 23.62
C ASP A 365 12.56 -13.04 24.80
N PRO A 366 12.71 -12.51 26.02
CA PRO A 366 13.21 -13.28 27.15
C PRO A 366 12.31 -14.45 27.55
N ALA A 367 11.04 -14.43 27.14
CA ALA A 367 10.10 -15.53 27.41
C ALA A 367 10.18 -16.66 26.37
N TRP A 368 10.95 -16.52 25.30
CA TRP A 368 11.01 -17.49 24.19
C TRP A 368 11.63 -18.84 24.58
N GLY A 369 12.57 -18.83 25.52
CA GLY A 369 13.13 -20.04 26.15
C GLY A 369 13.93 -20.97 25.22
N ARG A 370 14.28 -20.55 24.00
CA ARG A 370 15.12 -21.29 23.07
C ARG A 370 16.60 -20.98 23.30
N GLU A 371 17.48 -21.93 23.02
CA GLU A 371 18.92 -21.76 23.13
C GLU A 371 19.56 -21.25 21.82
N GLY A 372 20.74 -20.66 21.92
CA GLY A 372 21.54 -20.23 20.78
C GLY A 372 21.58 -18.71 20.57
N PRO A 373 22.42 -18.22 19.66
CA PRO A 373 22.73 -16.78 19.53
C PRO A 373 21.53 -15.91 19.08
N ASN A 374 20.56 -16.48 18.39
CA ASN A 374 19.31 -15.79 18.02
C ASN A 374 18.06 -16.54 18.47
N GLN A 375 18.25 -17.64 19.23
CA GLN A 375 17.19 -18.52 19.69
C GLN A 375 16.23 -18.99 18.57
N GLY A 376 16.69 -19.02 17.31
CA GLY A 376 15.89 -19.39 16.14
C GLY A 376 14.81 -18.37 15.75
N GLN A 377 14.89 -17.13 16.22
CA GLN A 377 13.93 -16.09 15.87
C GLN A 377 14.09 -15.58 14.45
N VAL A 378 15.35 -15.45 13.99
CA VAL A 378 15.71 -14.99 12.65
C VAL A 378 16.62 -16.03 12.00
N CYS A 379 16.22 -16.58 10.88
CA CYS A 379 17.00 -17.50 10.06
C CYS A 379 17.41 -16.84 8.76
N LEU A 380 18.70 -16.90 8.42
CA LEU A 380 19.28 -16.32 7.20
C LEU A 380 19.97 -17.44 6.40
N SER A 381 19.59 -17.63 5.13
CA SER A 381 20.17 -18.68 4.28
C SER A 381 20.14 -18.28 2.81
N GLY A 382 21.18 -18.60 2.04
CA GLY A 382 21.14 -18.42 0.59
C GLY A 382 21.05 -17.00 0.06
N ASN A 383 21.35 -15.97 0.86
CA ASN A 383 21.25 -14.56 0.46
C ASN A 383 22.53 -14.03 -0.22
N GLY A 384 23.24 -14.88 -0.96
CA GLY A 384 24.43 -14.50 -1.71
C GLY A 384 25.57 -13.99 -0.83
N THR A 385 26.13 -12.85 -1.20
CA THR A 385 27.25 -12.18 -0.49
C THR A 385 26.79 -11.00 0.38
N ALA A 386 25.51 -10.96 0.74
CA ALA A 386 24.95 -9.91 1.58
C ALA A 386 25.73 -9.79 2.89
N THR A 387 26.14 -8.58 3.21
CA THR A 387 26.77 -8.25 4.47
C THR A 387 25.75 -8.16 5.60
N PHE A 388 26.11 -8.58 6.81
CA PHE A 388 25.19 -8.69 7.94
C PHE A 388 25.77 -8.06 9.22
N LEU A 389 24.90 -7.49 10.04
CA LEU A 389 25.24 -7.07 11.40
C LEU A 389 24.01 -7.24 12.32
N ASN A 390 24.17 -8.03 13.37
CA ASN A 390 23.41 -7.84 14.60
C ASN A 390 24.14 -6.79 15.43
N PHE A 391 23.53 -5.63 15.63
CA PHE A 391 24.20 -4.50 16.30
C PHE A 391 24.02 -4.46 17.82
N ASP A 392 23.42 -5.51 18.43
CA ASP A 392 23.26 -5.64 19.90
C ASP A 392 22.63 -4.38 20.53
N ALA A 393 21.41 -4.05 20.13
CA ALA A 393 20.73 -2.84 20.60
C ALA A 393 20.59 -2.81 22.13
N VAL A 394 20.24 -3.95 22.77
CA VAL A 394 20.11 -4.04 24.24
C VAL A 394 21.43 -3.81 24.96
N GLY A 395 22.52 -4.36 24.42
CA GLY A 395 23.86 -4.17 24.98
C GLY A 395 24.48 -2.82 24.67
N GLY A 396 23.81 -1.94 23.94
CA GLY A 396 24.32 -0.65 23.51
C GLY A 396 25.50 -0.79 22.55
N MET A 397 25.42 -1.70 21.61
CA MET A 397 26.44 -2.02 20.59
C MET A 397 27.76 -2.53 21.15
N LYS A 398 27.78 -3.13 22.34
CA LYS A 398 29.03 -3.62 22.96
C LYS A 398 29.48 -4.98 22.40
N HIS A 399 28.54 -5.78 21.91
CA HIS A 399 28.80 -7.13 21.43
C HIS A 399 28.18 -7.37 20.05
N PRO A 400 28.49 -6.54 19.02
CA PRO A 400 27.93 -6.70 17.70
C PRO A 400 28.40 -8.01 17.06
N VAL A 401 27.53 -8.68 16.28
CA VAL A 401 27.82 -9.94 15.61
C VAL A 401 27.71 -9.76 14.09
N GLN A 402 28.82 -10.01 13.38
CA GLN A 402 28.87 -9.95 11.91
C GLN A 402 28.85 -11.32 11.24
N ASP A 403 29.08 -12.40 12.00
CA ASP A 403 29.08 -13.75 11.46
C ASP A 403 27.65 -14.22 11.18
N VAL A 404 27.20 -14.07 9.92
CA VAL A 404 25.90 -14.53 9.46
C VAL A 404 25.66 -16.03 9.65
N LYS A 405 26.72 -16.85 9.76
CA LYS A 405 26.60 -18.29 9.96
C LYS A 405 25.93 -18.65 11.28
N LEU A 406 26.04 -17.78 12.28
CA LEU A 406 25.35 -17.96 13.56
C LEU A 406 23.82 -17.82 13.43
N TYR A 407 23.34 -17.30 12.33
CA TYR A 407 21.93 -17.16 11.95
C TYR A 407 21.52 -18.13 10.83
N GLY A 408 22.45 -19.00 10.42
CA GLY A 408 22.24 -20.01 9.38
C GLY A 408 21.33 -21.13 9.86
N CYS A 409 20.03 -20.95 9.72
CA CYS A 409 19.02 -21.94 10.02
C CYS A 409 17.93 -21.92 8.95
N SER A 410 16.95 -22.83 9.06
CA SER A 410 15.77 -22.87 8.19
C SER A 410 14.51 -23.04 9.03
N LEU A 411 13.43 -22.41 8.60
CA LEU A 411 12.10 -22.62 9.14
C LEU A 411 11.23 -23.37 8.12
N PRO A 412 10.17 -24.06 8.54
CA PRO A 412 9.21 -24.64 7.60
C PRO A 412 8.62 -23.54 6.70
N PRO A 413 8.49 -23.80 5.38
CA PRO A 413 7.86 -22.86 4.47
C PRO A 413 6.44 -22.51 4.91
N LEU A 414 6.06 -21.25 4.82
CA LEU A 414 4.70 -20.82 5.07
C LEU A 414 3.77 -21.25 3.93
N THR A 415 2.51 -21.54 4.28
CA THR A 415 1.49 -21.94 3.30
C THR A 415 1.13 -20.76 2.38
N ALA A 416 0.95 -21.04 1.09
CA ALA A 416 0.50 -20.04 0.13
C ALA A 416 -0.92 -19.55 0.45
N VAL A 417 -1.12 -18.25 0.28
CA VAL A 417 -2.44 -17.62 0.44
C VAL A 417 -3.29 -17.86 -0.79
N SER A 418 -4.57 -18.17 -0.58
CA SER A 418 -5.57 -18.27 -1.63
C SER A 418 -6.69 -17.29 -1.36
N VAL A 419 -6.96 -16.43 -2.33
CA VAL A 419 -8.09 -15.49 -2.31
C VAL A 419 -9.09 -15.95 -3.37
N ALA A 420 -10.33 -16.19 -2.97
CA ALA A 420 -11.38 -16.47 -3.93
C ALA A 420 -11.56 -15.25 -4.84
N GLN A 421 -11.25 -15.40 -6.11
CA GLN A 421 -11.54 -14.33 -7.08
C GLN A 421 -13.04 -14.15 -7.15
N ALA A 422 -13.52 -12.92 -7.02
CA ALA A 422 -14.89 -12.61 -7.37
C ALA A 422 -15.14 -13.12 -8.79
N SER A 423 -16.05 -14.07 -8.95
CA SER A 423 -16.37 -14.63 -10.27
C SER A 423 -16.80 -13.45 -11.15
N LEU A 424 -16.08 -13.23 -12.25
CA LEU A 424 -16.52 -12.30 -13.30
C LEU A 424 -17.86 -12.80 -13.84
N ALA A 425 -18.94 -12.43 -13.17
CA ALA A 425 -20.28 -12.63 -13.68
C ALA A 425 -20.48 -11.64 -14.85
N GLY A 426 -20.47 -12.15 -16.07
CA GLY A 426 -20.95 -11.39 -17.22
C GLY A 426 -19.99 -11.26 -18.39
N GLY A 427 -19.61 -12.38 -18.97
CA GLY A 427 -19.13 -12.44 -20.36
C GLY A 427 -20.01 -13.41 -21.15
N LYS A 428 -21.14 -12.96 -21.67
CA LYS A 428 -21.80 -13.52 -22.83
C LYS A 428 -22.18 -12.39 -23.78
#